data_99766f95439fbff7d9db1ad6e65c2d64
#
_entry.id   99766f95439fbff7d9db1ad6e65c2d64
#
_cell.length_a   1.000
_cell.length_b   1.000
_cell.length_c   1.000
_cell.angle_alpha   90.00
_cell.angle_beta   90.00
_cell.angle_gamma   90.00
#
_symmetry.space_group_name_H-M   'P 1'
#
loop_
_entity.id
_entity.type
_entity.pdbx_description
1 polymer ?
#
loop_
_entity_poly.entity_id
_entity_poly.type
_entity_poly.pdbx_seq_one_letter_code
_entity_poly.pdbx_strand_id
1 'polypeptide(L)'
;MKIIHYIPSIDRIAGGTSTYMQVLGKELGKLAEVHIITHASENPLPISNCEIHNVSVYNPINGRFKNEVSKLLDVIKPDLVHVNCCWMPACAFVQQMAQKRNIKVVLTPHGMLEPWIIKRHYWTRKLPALLLYQKAAIQNADCLQATAESEKQNLLKLGYNSNIKIVKLGIDAESIAMKTSWKKSKQLLFLSRVHVKKGINYLIEAADILRDELQGYKILVAGEGDAEYVASLNQQIMDKGLQNIIQLIGGVYGDKKWELFQTSDFFVLPTNSENFGLAIAESLASGTPVITTVGTPWNDLNSSNAGAWIEIGTQPLVETLRRFLSLSDEELETMGKNGRKLIETKYSAKVMAEKMMEIYQLM
;
A
#
# COMPACT_ATOMS: atom_id res chain seq x y z
N MET A 1 7.73 -13.42 22.81
CA MET A 1 6.38 -13.64 22.25
C MET A 1 6.52 -14.42 20.94
N LYS A 2 5.70 -15.46 20.78
CA LYS A 2 5.63 -16.26 19.55
C LYS A 2 4.39 -15.87 18.75
N ILE A 3 4.57 -15.49 17.50
CA ILE A 3 3.50 -14.96 16.66
C ILE A 3 3.41 -15.80 15.39
N ILE A 4 2.21 -16.25 15.06
CA ILE A 4 1.94 -16.83 13.74
C ILE A 4 1.21 -15.79 12.88
N HIS A 5 1.78 -15.46 11.74
CA HIS A 5 1.03 -14.80 10.65
C HIS A 5 0.52 -15.85 9.68
N TYR A 6 -0.77 -15.83 9.39
CA TYR A 6 -1.34 -16.55 8.26
C TYR A 6 -1.60 -15.58 7.11
N ILE A 7 -1.03 -15.88 5.96
CA ILE A 7 -1.27 -15.16 4.72
C ILE A 7 -1.41 -16.18 3.57
N PRO A 8 -2.44 -16.09 2.72
CA PRO A 8 -2.65 -17.08 1.66
C PRO A 8 -1.53 -17.18 0.64
N SER A 9 -0.82 -16.08 0.37
CA SER A 9 0.29 -16.07 -0.59
C SER A 9 1.32 -15.00 -0.23
N ILE A 10 2.59 -15.37 -0.36
CA ILE A 10 3.73 -14.46 -0.34
C ILE A 10 4.40 -14.38 -1.73
N ASP A 11 3.70 -14.82 -2.77
CA ASP A 11 4.18 -14.71 -4.13
C ASP A 11 4.29 -13.25 -4.57
N ARG A 12 5.28 -12.96 -5.38
CA ARG A 12 5.53 -11.61 -5.93
C ARG A 12 4.34 -11.06 -6.72
N ILE A 13 3.60 -11.93 -7.41
CA ILE A 13 2.41 -11.56 -8.18
C ILE A 13 1.18 -11.25 -7.31
N ALA A 14 1.17 -11.64 -6.04
CA ALA A 14 0.08 -11.32 -5.12
C ALA A 14 0.06 -9.83 -4.70
N GLY A 15 1.10 -9.08 -5.04
CA GLY A 15 1.12 -7.62 -4.96
C GLY A 15 1.27 -7.08 -3.53
N GLY A 16 0.46 -6.08 -3.18
CA GLY A 16 0.66 -5.28 -1.95
C GLY A 16 0.65 -6.08 -0.64
N THR A 17 -0.12 -7.15 -0.53
CA THR A 17 -0.18 -7.96 0.69
C THR A 17 1.09 -8.79 0.91
N SER A 18 1.70 -9.30 -0.16
CA SER A 18 2.98 -10.01 -0.08
C SER A 18 4.11 -9.07 0.28
N THR A 19 4.15 -7.89 -0.33
CA THR A 19 5.12 -6.83 0.01
C THR A 19 4.95 -6.36 1.47
N TYR A 20 3.70 -6.18 1.92
CA TYR A 20 3.41 -5.89 3.33
C TYR A 20 4.01 -6.94 4.26
N MET A 21 3.77 -8.23 3.97
CA MET A 21 4.30 -9.32 4.80
C MET A 21 5.83 -9.38 4.78
N GLN A 22 6.45 -9.14 3.63
CA GLN A 22 7.91 -9.05 3.51
C GLN A 22 8.49 -7.96 4.40
N VAL A 23 7.91 -6.77 4.31
CA VAL A 23 8.40 -5.59 5.03
C VAL A 23 8.13 -5.70 6.53
N LEU A 24 6.92 -6.11 6.93
CA LEU A 24 6.57 -6.31 8.32
C LEU A 24 7.38 -7.45 8.95
N GLY A 25 7.42 -8.61 8.29
CA GLY A 25 8.10 -9.79 8.81
C GLY A 25 9.57 -9.55 9.10
N LYS A 26 10.28 -8.88 8.19
CA LYS A 26 11.69 -8.49 8.36
C LYS A 26 11.94 -7.75 9.68
N GLU A 27 11.10 -6.77 10.02
CA GLU A 27 11.28 -5.94 11.21
C GLU A 27 10.64 -6.56 12.46
N LEU A 28 9.49 -7.19 12.32
CA LEU A 28 8.81 -7.85 13.43
C LEU A 28 9.61 -9.05 13.97
N GLY A 29 10.28 -9.78 13.08
CA GLY A 29 11.15 -10.89 13.46
C GLY A 29 12.41 -10.49 14.25
N LYS A 30 12.74 -9.17 14.30
CA LYS A 30 13.77 -8.65 15.22
C LYS A 30 13.23 -8.45 16.64
N LEU A 31 11.90 -8.36 16.80
CA LEU A 31 11.21 -8.03 18.05
C LEU A 31 10.55 -9.25 18.70
N ALA A 32 10.25 -10.28 17.92
CA ALA A 32 9.53 -11.46 18.35
C ALA A 32 9.93 -12.70 17.53
N GLU A 33 9.59 -13.91 18.02
CA GLU A 33 9.66 -15.15 17.25
C GLU A 33 8.45 -15.20 16.29
N VAL A 34 8.71 -15.03 14.99
CA VAL A 34 7.67 -14.92 13.97
C VAL A 34 7.67 -16.10 13.02
N HIS A 35 6.52 -16.75 12.91
CA HIS A 35 6.24 -17.82 11.97
C HIS A 35 5.22 -17.37 10.94
N ILE A 36 5.44 -17.67 9.68
CA ILE A 36 4.52 -17.35 8.59
C ILE A 36 3.97 -18.63 7.99
N ILE A 37 2.69 -18.87 8.12
CA ILE A 37 1.98 -19.97 7.45
C ILE A 37 1.41 -19.43 6.13
N THR A 38 1.77 -20.07 5.02
CA THR A 38 1.36 -19.66 3.67
C THR A 38 1.24 -20.89 2.75
N HIS A 39 0.69 -20.71 1.56
CA HIS A 39 0.73 -21.73 0.53
C HIS A 39 2.02 -21.65 -0.29
N ALA A 40 2.49 -22.80 -0.77
CA ALA A 40 3.64 -22.82 -1.67
C ALA A 40 3.36 -21.99 -2.94
N SER A 41 4.35 -21.27 -3.40
CA SER A 41 4.27 -20.44 -4.60
C SER A 41 5.54 -20.59 -5.44
N GLU A 42 5.45 -20.26 -6.74
CA GLU A 42 6.56 -20.40 -7.70
C GLU A 42 7.62 -19.32 -7.52
N ASN A 43 7.21 -18.11 -7.13
CA ASN A 43 8.11 -16.97 -6.98
C ASN A 43 7.86 -16.21 -5.66
N PRO A 44 8.15 -16.86 -4.49
CA PRO A 44 7.90 -16.26 -3.20
C PRO A 44 8.86 -15.08 -2.93
N LEU A 45 8.35 -14.04 -2.28
CA LEU A 45 9.20 -12.97 -1.76
C LEU A 45 10.04 -13.50 -0.60
N PRO A 46 11.36 -13.23 -0.57
CA PRO A 46 12.20 -13.57 0.57
C PRO A 46 11.77 -12.72 1.79
N ILE A 47 11.54 -13.36 2.93
CA ILE A 47 11.22 -12.71 4.19
C ILE A 47 12.25 -13.09 5.23
N SER A 48 13.06 -12.12 5.65
CA SER A 48 14.11 -12.35 6.66
C SER A 48 13.53 -12.34 8.07
N ASN A 49 14.25 -12.98 9.01
CA ASN A 49 13.94 -13.00 10.44
C ASN A 49 12.62 -13.71 10.80
N CYS A 50 12.07 -14.51 9.89
CA CYS A 50 10.85 -15.28 10.10
C CYS A 50 11.04 -16.72 9.66
N GLU A 51 10.34 -17.65 10.29
CA GLU A 51 10.23 -19.03 9.84
C GLU A 51 9.00 -19.22 8.95
N ILE A 52 9.19 -19.70 7.72
CA ILE A 52 8.12 -19.86 6.74
C ILE A 52 7.68 -21.32 6.69
N HIS A 53 6.37 -21.55 6.87
CA HIS A 53 5.74 -22.86 6.82
C HIS A 53 4.78 -22.94 5.63
N ASN A 54 5.12 -23.75 4.64
CA ASN A 54 4.26 -24.02 3.51
C ASN A 54 3.23 -25.10 3.85
N VAL A 55 1.97 -24.78 3.65
CA VAL A 55 0.84 -25.70 3.84
C VAL A 55 0.08 -25.92 2.54
N SER A 56 -0.63 -27.05 2.47
CA SER A 56 -1.49 -27.37 1.33
C SER A 56 -2.55 -26.30 1.11
N VAL A 57 -3.00 -26.13 -0.13
CA VAL A 57 -4.13 -25.26 -0.42
C VAL A 57 -5.38 -25.79 0.26
N TYR A 58 -6.17 -24.88 0.86
CA TYR A 58 -7.42 -25.23 1.51
C TYR A 58 -8.36 -25.94 0.55
N ASN A 59 -8.80 -27.13 0.94
CA ASN A 59 -9.81 -27.89 0.24
C ASN A 59 -10.84 -28.38 1.30
N PRO A 60 -12.14 -28.08 1.12
CA PRO A 60 -13.18 -28.46 2.09
C PRO A 60 -13.40 -29.98 2.21
N ILE A 61 -13.00 -30.75 1.19
CA ILE A 61 -13.23 -32.21 1.12
C ILE A 61 -12.10 -32.97 1.80
N ASN A 62 -10.82 -32.54 1.56
CA ASN A 62 -9.69 -33.20 2.20
C ASN A 62 -9.24 -32.40 3.42
N GLY A 63 -8.99 -33.09 4.53
CA GLY A 63 -8.59 -32.46 5.78
C GLY A 63 -7.11 -32.07 5.86
N ARG A 64 -6.34 -32.17 4.76
CA ARG A 64 -4.87 -32.03 4.79
C ARG A 64 -4.44 -30.64 5.30
N PHE A 65 -4.95 -29.58 4.71
CA PHE A 65 -4.70 -28.20 5.16
C PHE A 65 -4.97 -28.04 6.66
N LYS A 66 -6.13 -28.53 7.12
CA LYS A 66 -6.56 -28.43 8.50
C LYS A 66 -5.60 -29.18 9.44
N ASN A 67 -5.15 -30.37 9.05
CA ASN A 67 -4.23 -31.18 9.84
C ASN A 67 -2.85 -30.52 9.91
N GLU A 68 -2.35 -29.98 8.79
CA GLU A 68 -1.06 -29.30 8.73
C GLU A 68 -1.06 -28.03 9.62
N VAL A 69 -2.08 -27.19 9.51
CA VAL A 69 -2.21 -25.98 10.35
C VAL A 69 -2.41 -26.36 11.83
N SER A 70 -3.22 -27.38 12.13
CA SER A 70 -3.41 -27.88 13.50
C SER A 70 -2.07 -28.29 14.12
N LYS A 71 -1.30 -29.09 13.39
CA LYS A 71 0.02 -29.55 13.85
C LYS A 71 0.96 -28.38 14.13
N LEU A 72 0.99 -27.36 13.25
CA LEU A 72 1.82 -26.17 13.45
C LEU A 72 1.39 -25.39 14.69
N LEU A 73 0.09 -25.17 14.91
CA LEU A 73 -0.42 -24.53 16.12
C LEU A 73 -0.05 -25.28 17.39
N ASP A 74 -0.09 -26.63 17.37
CA ASP A 74 0.21 -27.50 18.53
C ASP A 74 1.70 -27.54 18.82
N VAL A 75 2.56 -27.48 17.78
CA VAL A 75 4.03 -27.53 17.92
C VAL A 75 4.60 -26.17 18.32
N ILE A 76 4.20 -25.09 17.61
CA ILE A 76 4.72 -23.74 17.83
C ILE A 76 4.17 -23.16 19.13
N LYS A 77 2.91 -23.45 19.46
CA LYS A 77 2.19 -22.89 20.62
C LYS A 77 2.29 -21.36 20.66
N PRO A 78 1.77 -20.67 19.64
CA PRO A 78 1.89 -19.22 19.53
C PRO A 78 1.09 -18.53 20.63
N ASP A 79 1.56 -17.38 21.06
CA ASP A 79 0.81 -16.46 21.94
C ASP A 79 -0.33 -15.78 21.20
N LEU A 80 -0.14 -15.59 19.88
CA LEU A 80 -1.07 -14.87 19.01
C LEU A 80 -1.03 -15.39 17.57
N VAL A 81 -2.19 -15.38 16.91
CA VAL A 81 -2.31 -15.62 15.47
C VAL A 81 -2.82 -14.35 14.79
N HIS A 82 -2.07 -13.85 13.81
CA HIS A 82 -2.48 -12.74 12.97
C HIS A 82 -2.90 -13.23 11.58
N VAL A 83 -4.18 -13.14 11.28
CA VAL A 83 -4.74 -13.54 9.99
C VAL A 83 -4.75 -12.35 9.04
N ASN A 84 -4.10 -12.50 7.91
CA ASN A 84 -4.05 -11.50 6.84
C ASN A 84 -5.00 -11.91 5.71
N CYS A 85 -5.77 -10.95 5.22
CA CYS A 85 -6.78 -11.10 4.19
C CYS A 85 -8.16 -11.61 4.67
N CYS A 86 -9.14 -11.38 3.79
CA CYS A 86 -10.54 -11.75 3.95
C CYS A 86 -11.04 -12.52 2.73
N TRP A 87 -12.28 -13.01 2.79
CA TRP A 87 -13.01 -13.67 1.72
C TRP A 87 -12.51 -15.06 1.31
N MET A 88 -11.44 -15.54 1.92
CA MET A 88 -10.93 -16.89 1.71
C MET A 88 -11.33 -17.76 2.91
N PRO A 89 -12.00 -18.92 2.69
CA PRO A 89 -12.36 -19.80 3.79
C PRO A 89 -11.18 -20.20 4.67
N ALA A 90 -10.00 -20.38 4.07
CA ALA A 90 -8.77 -20.70 4.79
C ALA A 90 -8.46 -19.71 5.93
N CYS A 91 -8.63 -18.39 5.70
CA CYS A 91 -8.42 -17.37 6.71
C CYS A 91 -9.33 -17.57 7.93
N ALA A 92 -10.63 -17.77 7.68
CA ALA A 92 -11.61 -18.03 8.75
C ALA A 92 -11.32 -19.35 9.49
N PHE A 93 -10.90 -20.40 8.78
CA PHE A 93 -10.54 -21.67 9.39
C PHE A 93 -9.31 -21.58 10.30
N VAL A 94 -8.24 -20.91 9.86
CA VAL A 94 -7.05 -20.68 10.69
C VAL A 94 -7.43 -19.93 11.95
N GLN A 95 -8.22 -18.86 11.83
CA GLN A 95 -8.74 -18.12 12.98
C GLN A 95 -9.52 -19.03 13.95
N GLN A 96 -10.50 -19.80 13.45
CA GLN A 96 -11.26 -20.73 14.30
C GLN A 96 -10.40 -21.78 15.02
N MET A 97 -9.37 -22.27 14.32
CA MET A 97 -8.45 -23.26 14.90
C MET A 97 -7.60 -22.67 16.02
N ALA A 98 -7.17 -21.41 15.88
CA ALA A 98 -6.49 -20.67 16.93
C ALA A 98 -7.41 -20.41 18.12
N GLN A 99 -8.61 -19.90 17.88
CA GLN A 99 -9.59 -19.58 18.94
C GLN A 99 -10.05 -20.82 19.71
N LYS A 100 -10.18 -21.99 19.08
CA LYS A 100 -10.45 -23.27 19.77
C LYS A 100 -9.34 -23.68 20.76
N ARG A 101 -8.16 -23.10 20.64
CA ARG A 101 -7.01 -23.28 21.52
C ARG A 101 -6.83 -22.11 22.50
N ASN A 102 -7.82 -21.21 22.58
CA ASN A 102 -7.76 -19.98 23.36
C ASN A 102 -6.58 -19.05 22.97
N ILE A 103 -6.12 -19.14 21.71
CA ILE A 103 -5.09 -18.27 21.17
C ILE A 103 -5.76 -17.01 20.65
N LYS A 104 -5.23 -15.84 21.00
CA LYS A 104 -5.72 -14.53 20.53
C LYS A 104 -5.55 -14.35 19.04
N VAL A 105 -6.49 -13.65 18.41
CA VAL A 105 -6.49 -13.45 16.95
C VAL A 105 -6.63 -11.98 16.59
N VAL A 106 -5.67 -11.50 15.80
CA VAL A 106 -5.77 -10.25 15.04
C VAL A 106 -6.17 -10.58 13.60
N LEU A 107 -7.06 -9.77 13.02
CA LEU A 107 -7.46 -9.89 11.62
C LEU A 107 -7.19 -8.57 10.89
N THR A 108 -6.39 -8.63 9.81
CA THR A 108 -6.15 -7.49 8.90
C THR A 108 -6.82 -7.73 7.56
N PRO A 109 -7.84 -6.93 7.20
CA PRO A 109 -8.55 -7.06 5.93
C PRO A 109 -7.78 -6.56 4.70
N HIS A 110 -6.80 -5.68 4.87
CA HIS A 110 -6.04 -5.05 3.77
C HIS A 110 -6.93 -4.36 2.71
N GLY A 111 -7.92 -3.58 3.15
CA GLY A 111 -8.87 -2.90 2.28
C GLY A 111 -9.93 -3.80 1.64
N MET A 112 -9.89 -5.11 1.87
CA MET A 112 -10.82 -6.06 1.21
C MET A 112 -12.27 -5.93 1.70
N LEU A 113 -12.50 -5.19 2.79
CA LEU A 113 -13.84 -4.89 3.33
C LEU A 113 -14.33 -3.47 2.97
N GLU A 114 -13.70 -2.83 1.99
CA GLU A 114 -14.17 -1.56 1.45
C GLU A 114 -15.55 -1.71 0.79
N PRO A 115 -16.46 -0.72 0.94
CA PRO A 115 -17.85 -0.82 0.47
C PRO A 115 -17.98 -1.20 -1.01
N TRP A 116 -17.11 -0.67 -1.86
CA TRP A 116 -17.12 -0.97 -3.30
C TRP A 116 -16.66 -2.40 -3.60
N ILE A 117 -15.74 -2.97 -2.80
CA ILE A 117 -15.29 -4.37 -2.93
C ILE A 117 -16.38 -5.32 -2.46
N ILE A 118 -17.08 -4.97 -1.37
CA ILE A 118 -18.22 -5.76 -0.87
C ILE A 118 -19.34 -5.80 -1.93
N LYS A 119 -19.66 -4.66 -2.56
CA LYS A 119 -20.69 -4.56 -3.60
C LYS A 119 -20.36 -5.40 -4.84
N ARG A 120 -19.06 -5.59 -5.17
CA ARG A 120 -18.65 -6.36 -6.34
C ARG A 120 -18.94 -7.85 -6.13
N HIS A 121 -19.77 -8.43 -7.00
CA HIS A 121 -20.26 -9.81 -6.90
C HIS A 121 -20.95 -10.11 -5.55
N TYR A 122 -21.71 -9.14 -5.02
CA TYR A 122 -22.33 -9.25 -3.69
C TYR A 122 -23.16 -10.52 -3.55
N TRP A 123 -24.16 -10.72 -4.42
CA TRP A 123 -25.13 -11.83 -4.32
C TRP A 123 -24.49 -13.21 -4.57
N THR A 124 -23.53 -13.29 -5.48
CA THR A 124 -22.98 -14.59 -5.92
C THR A 124 -21.78 -15.06 -5.10
N ARG A 125 -21.01 -14.14 -4.52
CA ARG A 125 -19.77 -14.49 -3.79
C ARG A 125 -19.71 -13.92 -2.38
N LYS A 126 -20.04 -12.64 -2.20
CA LYS A 126 -19.83 -11.98 -0.91
C LYS A 126 -20.88 -12.32 0.12
N LEU A 127 -22.15 -12.31 -0.25
CA LEU A 127 -23.24 -12.68 0.68
C LEU A 127 -23.13 -14.14 1.16
N PRO A 128 -22.92 -15.15 0.32
CA PRO A 128 -22.66 -16.50 0.81
C PRO A 128 -21.44 -16.58 1.76
N ALA A 129 -20.35 -15.94 1.42
CA ALA A 129 -19.15 -15.90 2.29
C ALA A 129 -19.44 -15.23 3.64
N LEU A 130 -20.18 -14.10 3.64
CA LEU A 130 -20.60 -13.42 4.87
C LEU A 130 -21.41 -14.33 5.77
N LEU A 131 -22.40 -15.03 5.21
CA LEU A 131 -23.28 -15.89 5.97
C LEU A 131 -22.57 -17.15 6.50
N LEU A 132 -21.66 -17.72 5.72
CA LEU A 132 -21.02 -18.99 6.06
C LEU A 132 -19.85 -18.85 7.02
N TYR A 133 -19.01 -17.81 6.88
CA TYR A 133 -17.78 -17.72 7.68
C TYR A 133 -17.27 -16.29 7.90
N GLN A 134 -17.40 -15.36 6.93
CA GLN A 134 -16.66 -14.10 7.01
C GLN A 134 -17.19 -13.17 8.11
N LYS A 135 -18.51 -13.07 8.28
CA LYS A 135 -19.10 -12.25 9.35
C LYS A 135 -18.67 -12.76 10.72
N ALA A 136 -18.74 -14.07 10.95
CA ALA A 136 -18.29 -14.67 12.21
C ALA A 136 -16.79 -14.45 12.45
N ALA A 137 -15.95 -14.55 11.41
CA ALA A 137 -14.53 -14.26 11.54
C ALA A 137 -14.27 -12.81 11.98
N ILE A 138 -14.96 -11.83 11.38
CA ILE A 138 -14.82 -10.42 11.77
C ILE A 138 -15.31 -10.19 13.20
N GLN A 139 -16.46 -10.73 13.56
CA GLN A 139 -17.06 -10.55 14.89
C GLN A 139 -16.22 -11.16 16.02
N ASN A 140 -15.64 -12.32 15.78
CA ASN A 140 -14.91 -13.08 16.79
C ASN A 140 -13.42 -12.76 16.85
N ALA A 141 -12.88 -11.96 15.93
CA ALA A 141 -11.49 -11.49 16.05
C ALA A 141 -11.33 -10.66 17.33
N ASP A 142 -10.29 -10.93 18.12
CA ASP A 142 -10.01 -10.16 19.34
C ASP A 142 -9.67 -8.70 19.01
N CYS A 143 -9.07 -8.47 17.83
CA CYS A 143 -8.78 -7.14 17.31
C CYS A 143 -8.80 -7.14 15.77
N LEU A 144 -9.34 -6.08 15.16
CA LEU A 144 -9.14 -5.79 13.75
C LEU A 144 -8.01 -4.77 13.61
N GLN A 145 -7.07 -5.02 12.70
CA GLN A 145 -6.07 -4.04 12.34
C GLN A 145 -6.47 -3.38 11.01
N ALA A 146 -6.63 -2.07 11.02
CA ALA A 146 -6.83 -1.24 9.85
C ALA A 146 -5.49 -0.60 9.42
N THR A 147 -5.30 -0.43 8.12
CA THR A 147 -4.09 0.19 7.56
C THR A 147 -4.19 1.71 7.42
N ALA A 148 -5.42 2.25 7.50
CA ALA A 148 -5.69 3.68 7.40
C ALA A 148 -6.96 4.05 8.21
N GLU A 149 -7.12 5.36 8.50
CA GLU A 149 -8.32 5.85 9.18
C GLU A 149 -9.59 5.60 8.35
N SER A 150 -9.53 5.77 7.03
CA SER A 150 -10.64 5.48 6.12
C SER A 150 -11.10 4.01 6.22
N GLU A 151 -10.15 3.07 6.26
CA GLU A 151 -10.46 1.65 6.45
C GLU A 151 -11.11 1.40 7.82
N LYS A 152 -10.59 2.01 8.89
CA LYS A 152 -11.20 1.92 10.22
C LYS A 152 -12.65 2.42 10.21
N GLN A 153 -12.92 3.57 9.61
CA GLN A 153 -14.27 4.10 9.51
C GLN A 153 -15.21 3.19 8.71
N ASN A 154 -14.72 2.57 7.64
CA ASN A 154 -15.48 1.60 6.86
C ASN A 154 -15.77 0.32 7.67
N LEU A 155 -14.81 -0.16 8.44
CA LEU A 155 -15.00 -1.31 9.34
C LEU A 155 -16.00 -1.02 10.47
N LEU A 156 -15.95 0.20 11.06
CA LEU A 156 -16.94 0.63 12.05
C LEU A 156 -18.36 0.68 11.46
N LYS A 157 -18.52 1.16 10.23
CA LYS A 157 -19.82 1.19 9.54
C LYS A 157 -20.39 -0.21 9.27
N LEU A 158 -19.57 -1.25 9.16
CA LEU A 158 -20.02 -2.63 9.06
C LEU A 158 -20.66 -3.13 10.37
N GLY A 159 -20.28 -2.57 11.51
CA GLY A 159 -20.87 -2.86 12.81
C GLY A 159 -20.62 -4.28 13.35
N TYR A 160 -19.63 -5.00 12.79
CA TYR A 160 -19.37 -6.39 13.20
C TYR A 160 -18.39 -6.51 14.36
N ASN A 161 -17.44 -5.59 14.46
CA ASN A 161 -16.45 -5.53 15.54
C ASN A 161 -16.02 -4.08 15.76
N SER A 162 -15.95 -3.65 17.00
CA SER A 162 -15.57 -2.27 17.38
C SER A 162 -14.12 -2.14 17.88
N ASN A 163 -13.45 -3.26 18.19
CA ASN A 163 -12.05 -3.24 18.61
C ASN A 163 -11.15 -3.14 17.38
N ILE A 164 -10.96 -1.92 16.89
CA ILE A 164 -10.21 -1.64 15.66
C ILE A 164 -9.02 -0.75 15.99
N LYS A 165 -7.82 -1.24 15.72
CA LYS A 165 -6.57 -0.49 15.87
C LYS A 165 -5.99 -0.13 14.51
N ILE A 166 -5.31 1.01 14.42
CA ILE A 166 -4.66 1.44 13.18
C ILE A 166 -3.16 1.22 13.30
N VAL A 167 -2.63 0.47 12.35
CA VAL A 167 -1.19 0.46 12.07
C VAL A 167 -1.02 0.79 10.59
N LYS A 168 -0.49 1.98 10.33
CA LYS A 168 -0.22 2.42 8.96
C LYS A 168 0.84 1.52 8.33
N LEU A 169 0.75 1.33 7.01
CA LEU A 169 1.77 0.60 6.28
C LEU A 169 3.12 1.32 6.40
N GLY A 170 4.18 0.54 6.45
CA GLY A 170 5.55 1.04 6.43
C GLY A 170 6.29 0.58 5.19
N ILE A 171 7.39 1.25 4.88
CA ILE A 171 8.32 0.83 3.84
C ILE A 171 9.71 0.63 4.42
N ASP A 172 10.52 -0.19 3.74
CA ASP A 172 11.93 -0.38 4.09
C ASP A 172 12.76 0.83 3.63
N ALA A 173 12.67 1.92 4.40
CA ALA A 173 13.34 3.17 4.07
C ALA A 173 14.87 3.03 4.02
N GLU A 174 15.45 2.12 4.80
CA GLU A 174 16.90 1.90 4.84
C GLU A 174 17.43 1.33 3.53
N SER A 175 16.63 0.55 2.81
CA SER A 175 16.99 -0.01 1.50
C SER A 175 16.87 0.99 0.35
N ILE A 176 16.26 2.16 0.59
CA ILE A 176 16.02 3.17 -0.44
C ILE A 176 17.06 4.29 -0.28
N ALA A 177 17.93 4.44 -1.29
CA ALA A 177 18.87 5.52 -1.32
C ALA A 177 18.17 6.87 -1.55
N MET A 178 18.44 7.84 -0.69
CA MET A 178 17.98 9.21 -0.88
C MET A 178 18.83 9.91 -1.94
N LYS A 179 18.22 10.77 -2.75
CA LYS A 179 18.97 11.60 -3.71
C LYS A 179 19.90 12.55 -2.99
N THR A 180 21.00 12.89 -3.65
CA THR A 180 22.06 13.74 -3.09
C THR A 180 22.05 15.16 -3.67
N SER A 181 21.21 15.43 -4.67
CA SER A 181 21.08 16.74 -5.31
C SER A 181 19.62 17.02 -5.61
N TRP A 182 19.21 18.26 -5.38
CA TRP A 182 17.88 18.78 -5.71
C TRP A 182 17.94 19.89 -6.76
N LYS A 183 19.08 19.99 -7.47
CA LYS A 183 19.16 20.87 -8.63
C LYS A 183 18.09 20.49 -9.64
N LYS A 184 17.31 21.46 -10.08
CA LYS A 184 16.18 21.21 -10.99
C LYS A 184 16.62 20.54 -12.29
N SER A 185 16.06 19.37 -12.52
CA SER A 185 16.23 18.57 -13.73
C SER A 185 15.17 18.90 -14.79
N LYS A 186 14.15 19.65 -14.39
CA LYS A 186 12.94 19.92 -15.17
C LYS A 186 12.16 18.63 -15.52
N GLN A 187 12.15 17.68 -14.58
CA GLN A 187 11.43 16.43 -14.72
C GLN A 187 10.43 16.23 -13.57
N LEU A 188 9.19 15.91 -13.91
CA LEU A 188 8.14 15.47 -13.01
C LEU A 188 7.87 13.99 -13.24
N LEU A 189 7.57 13.27 -12.16
CA LEU A 189 7.25 11.85 -12.24
C LEU A 189 5.82 11.58 -11.77
N PHE A 190 5.09 10.86 -12.59
CA PHE A 190 3.92 10.08 -12.19
C PHE A 190 4.29 8.61 -12.26
N LEU A 191 4.06 7.84 -11.20
CA LEU A 191 4.34 6.39 -11.18
C LEU A 191 3.20 5.66 -10.48
N SER A 192 2.38 4.94 -11.25
CA SER A 192 1.29 4.11 -10.76
C SER A 192 0.76 3.26 -11.93
N ARG A 193 -0.13 2.30 -11.63
CA ARG A 193 -0.92 1.68 -12.70
C ARG A 193 -1.67 2.77 -13.48
N VAL A 194 -1.65 2.68 -14.80
CA VAL A 194 -2.40 3.59 -15.67
C VAL A 194 -3.88 3.19 -15.63
N HIS A 195 -4.65 3.94 -14.85
CA HIS A 195 -6.06 3.67 -14.61
C HIS A 195 -6.81 4.97 -14.31
N VAL A 196 -8.06 5.11 -14.73
CA VAL A 196 -8.90 6.32 -14.54
C VAL A 196 -8.85 6.82 -13.10
N LYS A 197 -8.87 5.92 -12.12
CA LYS A 197 -8.82 6.23 -10.69
C LYS A 197 -7.57 7.02 -10.27
N LYS A 198 -6.48 6.96 -11.05
CA LYS A 198 -5.20 7.59 -10.72
C LYS A 198 -5.08 9.04 -11.17
N GLY A 199 -6.10 9.56 -11.85
CA GLY A 199 -6.22 10.98 -12.13
C GLY A 199 -5.26 11.53 -13.19
N ILE A 200 -4.76 10.67 -14.09
CA ILE A 200 -3.85 11.10 -15.18
C ILE A 200 -4.51 12.20 -16.03
N ASN A 201 -5.82 12.14 -16.22
CA ASN A 201 -6.56 13.17 -16.95
C ASN A 201 -6.41 14.56 -16.30
N TYR A 202 -6.43 14.64 -14.94
CA TYR A 202 -6.19 15.92 -14.26
C TYR A 202 -4.78 16.45 -14.54
N LEU A 203 -3.79 15.56 -14.65
CA LEU A 203 -2.41 15.94 -14.97
C LEU A 203 -2.28 16.45 -16.40
N ILE A 204 -2.95 15.80 -17.37
CA ILE A 204 -2.99 16.25 -18.78
C ILE A 204 -3.66 17.62 -18.89
N GLU A 205 -4.82 17.82 -18.25
CA GLU A 205 -5.53 19.08 -18.23
C GLU A 205 -4.71 20.21 -17.56
N ALA A 206 -4.05 19.88 -16.43
CA ALA A 206 -3.19 20.84 -15.74
C ALA A 206 -1.97 21.21 -16.59
N ALA A 207 -1.37 20.26 -17.30
CA ALA A 207 -0.25 20.54 -18.20
C ALA A 207 -0.66 21.38 -19.41
N ASP A 208 -1.89 21.24 -19.91
CA ASP A 208 -2.41 22.07 -20.98
C ASP A 208 -2.57 23.53 -20.54
N ILE A 209 -3.11 23.75 -19.34
CA ILE A 209 -3.26 25.09 -18.74
C ILE A 209 -1.89 25.74 -18.44
N LEU A 210 -0.92 24.94 -18.02
CA LEU A 210 0.43 25.40 -17.62
C LEU A 210 1.46 25.26 -18.74
N ARG A 211 1.05 25.20 -19.99
CA ARG A 211 1.89 24.91 -21.15
C ARG A 211 3.12 25.81 -21.24
N ASP A 212 2.96 27.09 -20.98
CA ASP A 212 4.05 28.06 -21.05
C ASP A 212 5.03 27.91 -19.89
N GLU A 213 4.53 27.67 -18.68
CA GLU A 213 5.35 27.44 -17.48
C GLU A 213 6.10 26.09 -17.54
N LEU A 214 5.57 25.13 -18.29
CA LEU A 214 6.16 23.80 -18.48
C LEU A 214 7.13 23.72 -19.68
N GLN A 215 7.48 24.83 -20.29
CA GLN A 215 8.50 24.82 -21.36
C GLN A 215 9.84 24.27 -20.85
N GLY A 216 10.33 23.24 -21.56
CA GLY A 216 11.55 22.52 -21.19
C GLY A 216 11.40 21.50 -20.08
N TYR A 217 10.22 21.36 -19.46
CA TYR A 217 9.88 20.28 -18.52
C TYR A 217 9.44 19.01 -19.24
N LYS A 218 9.67 17.87 -18.55
CA LYS A 218 9.13 16.57 -18.93
C LYS A 218 8.29 16.00 -17.79
N ILE A 219 7.11 15.53 -18.11
CA ILE A 219 6.25 14.78 -17.20
C ILE A 219 6.28 13.32 -17.66
N LEU A 220 6.99 12.48 -16.90
CA LEU A 220 7.09 11.05 -17.18
C LEU A 220 5.96 10.30 -16.47
N VAL A 221 5.10 9.65 -17.26
CA VAL A 221 4.02 8.79 -16.77
C VAL A 221 4.47 7.35 -16.87
N ALA A 222 4.93 6.80 -15.73
CA ALA A 222 5.41 5.43 -15.61
C ALA A 222 4.30 4.51 -15.07
N GLY A 223 4.05 3.41 -15.76
CA GLY A 223 3.10 2.38 -15.35
C GLY A 223 2.46 1.65 -16.52
N GLU A 224 1.83 0.53 -16.19
CA GLU A 224 1.04 -0.28 -17.13
C GLU A 224 -0.45 -0.08 -16.86
N GLY A 225 -1.26 -0.27 -17.89
CA GLY A 225 -2.71 -0.15 -17.80
C GLY A 225 -3.42 -0.86 -18.94
N ASP A 226 -4.73 -0.72 -18.95
CA ASP A 226 -5.55 -1.19 -20.04
C ASP A 226 -5.15 -0.51 -21.35
N ALA A 227 -4.99 -1.30 -22.41
CA ALA A 227 -4.45 -0.83 -23.70
C ALA A 227 -5.34 0.27 -24.34
N GLU A 228 -6.67 0.13 -24.24
CA GLU A 228 -7.61 1.11 -24.80
C GLU A 228 -7.52 2.44 -24.01
N TYR A 229 -7.41 2.35 -22.68
CA TYR A 229 -7.26 3.55 -21.86
C TYR A 229 -5.90 4.23 -22.10
N VAL A 230 -4.81 3.48 -22.21
CA VAL A 230 -3.49 4.04 -22.56
C VAL A 230 -3.53 4.72 -23.93
N ALA A 231 -4.17 4.10 -24.94
CA ALA A 231 -4.34 4.70 -26.26
C ALA A 231 -5.15 5.99 -26.19
N SER A 232 -6.23 6.02 -25.39
CA SER A 232 -7.05 7.22 -25.22
C SER A 232 -6.28 8.39 -24.57
N LEU A 233 -5.40 8.12 -23.62
CA LEU A 233 -4.52 9.13 -23.01
C LEU A 233 -3.50 9.67 -24.02
N ASN A 234 -2.88 8.80 -24.82
CA ASN A 234 -1.96 9.21 -25.88
C ASN A 234 -2.67 10.12 -26.89
N GLN A 235 -3.91 9.78 -27.29
CA GLN A 235 -4.69 10.61 -28.20
C GLN A 235 -4.97 11.98 -27.58
N GLN A 236 -5.39 12.06 -26.31
CA GLN A 236 -5.60 13.34 -25.62
C GLN A 236 -4.34 14.21 -25.56
N ILE A 237 -3.16 13.58 -25.30
CA ILE A 237 -1.87 14.28 -25.30
C ILE A 237 -1.56 14.84 -26.71
N MET A 238 -1.86 14.06 -27.76
CA MET A 238 -1.66 14.48 -29.17
C MET A 238 -2.62 15.63 -29.56
N ASP A 239 -3.89 15.49 -29.25
CA ASP A 239 -4.92 16.50 -29.57
C ASP A 239 -4.62 17.85 -28.91
N LYS A 240 -4.01 17.81 -27.71
CA LYS A 240 -3.59 19.01 -26.98
C LYS A 240 -2.17 19.49 -27.35
N GLY A 241 -1.44 18.78 -28.22
CA GLY A 241 -0.07 19.14 -28.60
C GLY A 241 0.94 19.09 -27.45
N LEU A 242 0.74 18.16 -26.49
CA LEU A 242 1.55 18.02 -25.26
C LEU A 242 2.65 16.93 -25.36
N GLN A 243 2.91 16.35 -26.54
CA GLN A 243 3.85 15.23 -26.73
C GLN A 243 5.28 15.58 -26.32
N ASN A 244 5.64 16.85 -26.36
CA ASN A 244 6.95 17.34 -25.93
C ASN A 244 7.04 17.52 -24.40
N ILE A 245 5.91 17.52 -23.69
CA ILE A 245 5.81 17.73 -22.24
C ILE A 245 5.50 16.40 -21.52
N ILE A 246 4.49 15.65 -21.96
CA ILE A 246 4.03 14.42 -21.31
C ILE A 246 4.44 13.19 -22.13
N GLN A 247 5.02 12.19 -21.47
CA GLN A 247 5.44 10.93 -22.06
C GLN A 247 4.96 9.75 -21.24
N LEU A 248 4.17 8.84 -21.82
CA LEU A 248 3.85 7.56 -21.24
C LEU A 248 4.98 6.59 -21.56
N ILE A 249 5.73 6.15 -20.53
CA ILE A 249 6.96 5.37 -20.68
C ILE A 249 6.81 3.87 -20.37
N GLY A 250 5.55 3.43 -20.11
CA GLY A 250 5.27 2.04 -19.76
C GLY A 250 5.68 1.66 -18.33
N GLY A 251 5.68 0.36 -18.03
CA GLY A 251 6.05 -0.15 -16.71
C GLY A 251 7.55 0.02 -16.42
N VAL A 252 7.86 0.49 -15.21
CA VAL A 252 9.24 0.69 -14.75
C VAL A 252 9.46 -0.02 -13.42
N TYR A 253 10.53 -0.83 -13.32
CA TYR A 253 10.81 -1.70 -12.19
C TYR A 253 12.30 -1.67 -11.83
N GLY A 254 12.63 -2.20 -10.64
CA GLY A 254 14.01 -2.31 -10.17
C GLY A 254 14.73 -0.96 -10.08
N ASP A 255 16.01 -0.92 -10.46
CA ASP A 255 16.87 0.25 -10.31
C ASP A 255 16.36 1.46 -11.11
N LYS A 256 15.78 1.23 -12.28
CA LYS A 256 15.17 2.29 -13.09
C LYS A 256 14.08 3.06 -12.37
N LYS A 257 13.30 2.38 -11.51
CA LYS A 257 12.27 3.03 -10.69
C LYS A 257 12.91 4.02 -9.71
N TRP A 258 13.96 3.61 -9.04
CA TRP A 258 14.66 4.45 -8.09
C TRP A 258 15.37 5.63 -8.76
N GLU A 259 15.97 5.40 -9.93
CA GLU A 259 16.54 6.45 -10.76
C GLU A 259 15.51 7.53 -11.12
N LEU A 260 14.29 7.14 -11.54
CA LEU A 260 13.22 8.08 -11.84
C LEU A 260 12.81 8.94 -10.65
N PHE A 261 12.70 8.37 -9.45
CA PHE A 261 12.44 9.16 -8.25
C PHE A 261 13.59 10.14 -7.97
N GLN A 262 14.82 9.67 -8.02
CA GLN A 262 16.00 10.48 -7.68
C GLN A 262 16.29 11.60 -8.69
N THR A 263 15.95 11.41 -9.96
CA THR A 263 16.15 12.40 -11.02
C THR A 263 14.99 13.37 -11.19
N SER A 264 13.83 13.09 -10.61
CA SER A 264 12.67 13.98 -10.73
C SER A 264 12.70 15.09 -9.68
N ASP A 265 12.23 16.28 -10.06
CA ASP A 265 12.12 17.43 -9.15
C ASP A 265 11.04 17.17 -8.09
N PHE A 266 9.90 16.64 -8.52
CA PHE A 266 8.81 16.20 -7.64
C PHE A 266 7.95 15.11 -8.31
N PHE A 267 7.24 14.38 -7.46
CA PHE A 267 6.32 13.31 -7.82
C PHE A 267 4.88 13.79 -7.73
N VAL A 268 4.06 13.46 -8.73
CA VAL A 268 2.67 13.89 -8.81
C VAL A 268 1.75 12.69 -8.97
N LEU A 269 0.84 12.49 -8.01
CA LEU A 269 -0.18 11.43 -8.06
C LEU A 269 -1.55 12.02 -7.70
N PRO A 270 -2.30 12.60 -8.66
CA PRO A 270 -3.57 13.25 -8.41
C PRO A 270 -4.74 12.24 -8.36
N THR A 271 -4.57 11.18 -7.59
CA THR A 271 -5.48 10.03 -7.54
C THR A 271 -6.80 10.34 -6.84
N ASN A 272 -7.88 9.71 -7.28
CA ASN A 272 -9.18 9.80 -6.61
C ASN A 272 -9.26 8.97 -5.31
N SER A 273 -8.44 7.95 -5.16
CA SER A 273 -8.39 7.14 -3.94
C SER A 273 -7.19 6.19 -3.91
N GLU A 274 -6.55 6.11 -2.75
CA GLU A 274 -5.50 5.14 -2.39
C GLU A 274 -5.70 4.66 -0.96
N ASN A 275 -5.38 3.40 -0.70
CA ASN A 275 -5.33 2.90 0.68
C ASN A 275 -4.09 3.39 1.41
N PHE A 276 -2.94 3.37 0.73
CA PHE A 276 -1.68 3.89 1.25
C PHE A 276 -0.93 4.71 0.21
N GLY A 277 -0.74 4.17 -1.01
CA GLY A 277 0.04 4.82 -2.06
C GLY A 277 1.54 4.55 -1.86
N LEU A 278 1.98 3.31 -2.07
CA LEU A 278 3.39 2.93 -1.93
C LEU A 278 4.33 3.85 -2.72
N ALA A 279 3.95 4.25 -3.94
CA ALA A 279 4.76 5.16 -4.76
C ALA A 279 4.95 6.54 -4.10
N ILE A 280 3.99 7.01 -3.31
CA ILE A 280 4.13 8.23 -2.51
C ILE A 280 5.20 8.04 -1.44
N ALA A 281 5.12 6.94 -0.69
CA ALA A 281 6.09 6.62 0.34
C ALA A 281 7.50 6.42 -0.26
N GLU A 282 7.60 5.74 -1.39
CA GLU A 282 8.85 5.52 -2.12
C GLU A 282 9.47 6.83 -2.60
N SER A 283 8.65 7.75 -3.13
CA SER A 283 9.08 9.09 -3.52
C SER A 283 9.66 9.87 -2.35
N LEU A 284 8.93 9.94 -1.23
CA LEU A 284 9.39 10.62 -0.02
C LEU A 284 10.66 9.99 0.56
N ALA A 285 10.76 8.65 0.56
CA ALA A 285 11.95 7.94 1.00
C ALA A 285 13.17 8.24 0.11
N SER A 286 12.95 8.42 -1.19
CA SER A 286 13.99 8.85 -2.15
C SER A 286 14.37 10.33 -2.06
N GLY A 287 13.72 11.10 -1.17
CA GLY A 287 13.94 12.54 -1.02
C GLY A 287 13.30 13.40 -2.11
N THR A 288 12.25 12.89 -2.76
CA THR A 288 11.53 13.59 -3.82
C THR A 288 10.19 14.08 -3.30
N PRO A 289 9.94 15.41 -3.25
CA PRO A 289 8.70 15.98 -2.78
C PRO A 289 7.47 15.47 -3.54
N VAL A 290 6.32 15.44 -2.88
CA VAL A 290 5.11 14.82 -3.42
C VAL A 290 3.95 15.81 -3.54
N ILE A 291 3.25 15.78 -4.66
CA ILE A 291 1.90 16.37 -4.81
C ILE A 291 0.90 15.23 -4.94
N THR A 292 -0.06 15.15 -4.00
CA THR A 292 -1.15 14.18 -4.06
C THR A 292 -2.44 14.75 -3.48
N THR A 293 -3.54 14.01 -3.55
CA THR A 293 -4.88 14.50 -3.23
C THR A 293 -5.41 13.98 -1.90
N VAL A 294 -6.50 14.58 -1.42
CA VAL A 294 -7.30 14.11 -0.27
C VAL A 294 -7.85 12.69 -0.45
N GLY A 295 -7.77 12.12 -1.65
CA GLY A 295 -8.01 10.71 -1.92
C GLY A 295 -6.96 9.76 -1.35
N THR A 296 -5.91 10.28 -0.70
CA THR A 296 -4.83 9.50 -0.09
C THR A 296 -4.71 9.78 1.41
N PRO A 297 -4.17 8.86 2.23
CA PRO A 297 -3.99 9.08 3.67
C PRO A 297 -2.70 9.87 4.02
N TRP A 298 -2.32 10.84 3.19
CA TRP A 298 -1.06 11.59 3.30
C TRP A 298 -1.23 13.03 3.76
N ASN A 299 -2.19 13.29 4.65
CA ASN A 299 -2.43 14.61 5.24
C ASN A 299 -1.20 15.19 5.98
N ASP A 300 -0.28 14.34 6.40
CA ASP A 300 0.99 14.74 7.02
C ASP A 300 1.92 15.55 6.07
N LEU A 301 1.73 15.48 4.74
CA LEU A 301 2.57 16.19 3.76
C LEU A 301 2.62 17.70 4.00
N ASN A 302 1.46 18.32 4.23
CA ASN A 302 1.37 19.76 4.43
C ASN A 302 2.04 20.17 5.76
N SER A 303 1.75 19.47 6.85
CA SER A 303 2.28 19.81 8.18
C SER A 303 3.78 19.52 8.31
N SER A 304 4.31 18.58 7.53
CA SER A 304 5.75 18.23 7.52
C SER A 304 6.53 19.03 6.49
N ASN A 305 5.90 19.90 5.69
CA ASN A 305 6.52 20.55 4.53
C ASN A 305 7.30 19.57 3.65
N ALA A 306 6.67 18.43 3.32
CA ALA A 306 7.26 17.35 2.51
C ALA A 306 6.62 17.25 1.12
N GLY A 307 5.66 18.12 0.84
CA GLY A 307 4.89 18.10 -0.39
C GLY A 307 3.59 18.88 -0.27
N ALA A 308 2.58 18.47 -1.04
CA ALA A 308 1.24 19.03 -1.00
C ALA A 308 0.16 17.94 -1.03
N TRP A 309 -0.80 18.06 -0.12
CA TRP A 309 -2.01 17.25 -0.06
C TRP A 309 -3.19 18.17 -0.35
N ILE A 310 -3.82 18.01 -1.53
CA ILE A 310 -4.73 18.97 -2.15
C ILE A 310 -6.09 18.36 -2.45
N GLU A 311 -7.09 19.19 -2.72
CA GLU A 311 -8.39 18.73 -3.21
C GLU A 311 -8.26 18.03 -4.57
N ILE A 312 -9.19 17.09 -4.84
CA ILE A 312 -9.24 16.36 -6.10
C ILE A 312 -9.73 17.29 -7.22
N GLY A 313 -8.99 17.33 -8.31
CA GLY A 313 -9.40 18.07 -9.51
C GLY A 313 -8.26 18.79 -10.21
N THR A 314 -8.57 19.33 -11.38
CA THR A 314 -7.59 20.03 -12.23
C THR A 314 -7.13 21.35 -11.61
N GLN A 315 -8.04 22.18 -11.12
CA GLN A 315 -7.71 23.53 -10.66
C GLN A 315 -6.79 23.52 -9.41
N PRO A 316 -7.05 22.73 -8.34
CA PRO A 316 -6.12 22.62 -7.22
C PRO A 316 -4.73 22.11 -7.65
N LEU A 317 -4.69 21.21 -8.65
CA LEU A 317 -3.43 20.70 -9.20
C LEU A 317 -2.66 21.78 -9.95
N VAL A 318 -3.33 22.59 -10.78
CA VAL A 318 -2.73 23.72 -11.51
C VAL A 318 -2.08 24.73 -10.55
N GLU A 319 -2.81 25.14 -9.52
CA GLU A 319 -2.31 26.11 -8.52
C GLU A 319 -1.08 25.57 -7.79
N THR A 320 -1.14 24.28 -7.42
CA THR A 320 -0.03 23.63 -6.72
C THR A 320 1.17 23.41 -7.62
N LEU A 321 0.99 22.95 -8.86
CA LEU A 321 2.07 22.81 -9.82
C LEU A 321 2.77 24.14 -10.08
N ARG A 322 2.02 25.23 -10.32
CA ARG A 322 2.58 26.58 -10.52
C ARG A 322 3.48 26.98 -9.35
N ARG A 323 3.03 26.76 -8.12
CA ARG A 323 3.84 26.99 -6.91
C ARG A 323 5.09 26.13 -6.88
N PHE A 324 5.00 24.82 -7.18
CA PHE A 324 6.14 23.91 -7.14
C PHE A 324 7.17 24.19 -8.24
N LEU A 325 6.71 24.62 -9.43
CA LEU A 325 7.60 25.03 -10.50
C LEU A 325 8.43 26.27 -10.13
N SER A 326 7.92 27.15 -9.26
CA SER A 326 8.62 28.36 -8.80
C SER A 326 9.58 28.13 -7.62
N LEU A 327 9.54 26.98 -6.94
CA LEU A 327 10.41 26.68 -5.80
C LEU A 327 11.90 26.76 -6.20
N SER A 328 12.75 27.20 -5.30
CA SER A 328 14.22 27.11 -5.46
C SER A 328 14.74 25.69 -5.24
N ASP A 329 15.99 25.45 -5.63
CA ASP A 329 16.66 24.17 -5.37
C ASP A 329 16.78 23.88 -3.85
N GLU A 330 17.01 24.90 -3.03
CA GLU A 330 17.08 24.82 -1.56
C GLU A 330 15.72 24.50 -0.92
N GLU A 331 14.64 25.04 -1.47
CA GLU A 331 13.27 24.71 -1.01
C GLU A 331 12.93 23.26 -1.35
N LEU A 332 13.28 22.79 -2.55
CA LEU A 332 13.10 21.38 -2.96
C LEU A 332 13.94 20.44 -2.09
N GLU A 333 15.18 20.81 -1.77
CA GLU A 333 16.05 20.07 -0.86
C GLU A 333 15.42 19.94 0.53
N THR A 334 14.95 21.07 1.07
CA THR A 334 14.29 21.10 2.38
C THR A 334 13.06 20.20 2.40
N MET A 335 12.20 20.29 1.39
CA MET A 335 11.02 19.46 1.27
C MET A 335 11.38 17.98 1.11
N GLY A 336 12.38 17.66 0.31
CA GLY A 336 12.85 16.29 0.10
C GLY A 336 13.40 15.66 1.38
N LYS A 337 14.24 16.38 2.13
CA LYS A 337 14.76 15.95 3.44
C LYS A 337 13.64 15.76 4.47
N ASN A 338 12.66 16.64 4.49
CA ASN A 338 11.47 16.52 5.33
C ASN A 338 10.65 15.29 4.98
N GLY A 339 10.50 14.99 3.67
CA GLY A 339 9.84 13.79 3.19
C GLY A 339 10.53 12.52 3.68
N ARG A 340 11.85 12.45 3.56
CA ARG A 340 12.64 11.33 4.10
C ARG A 340 12.46 11.18 5.60
N LYS A 341 12.57 12.26 6.36
CA LYS A 341 12.35 12.27 7.81
C LYS A 341 10.93 11.80 8.19
N LEU A 342 9.91 12.23 7.44
CA LEU A 342 8.53 11.80 7.65
C LEU A 342 8.40 10.29 7.50
N ILE A 343 9.02 9.70 6.48
CA ILE A 343 9.03 8.24 6.28
C ILE A 343 9.73 7.54 7.46
N GLU A 344 10.93 7.96 7.81
CA GLU A 344 11.71 7.32 8.87
C GLU A 344 11.00 7.35 10.23
N THR A 345 10.30 8.45 10.54
CA THR A 345 9.67 8.65 11.86
C THR A 345 8.25 8.11 11.96
N LYS A 346 7.50 8.01 10.85
CA LYS A 346 6.07 7.64 10.90
C LYS A 346 5.68 6.46 10.01
N TYR A 347 6.43 6.22 8.93
CA TYR A 347 6.04 5.28 7.87
C TYR A 347 7.15 4.27 7.52
N SER A 348 8.15 4.11 8.38
CA SER A 348 9.14 3.05 8.19
C SER A 348 8.61 1.68 8.61
N ALA A 349 9.18 0.64 8.03
CA ALA A 349 8.93 -0.74 8.42
C ALA A 349 9.14 -0.97 9.92
N LYS A 350 10.17 -0.35 10.48
CA LYS A 350 10.49 -0.42 11.92
C LYS A 350 9.34 0.15 12.77
N VAL A 351 8.87 1.36 12.45
CA VAL A 351 7.74 1.99 13.16
C VAL A 351 6.45 1.16 13.02
N MET A 352 6.22 0.58 11.84
CA MET A 352 5.08 -0.34 11.64
C MET A 352 5.18 -1.56 12.55
N ALA A 353 6.34 -2.20 12.63
CA ALA A 353 6.56 -3.38 13.47
C ALA A 353 6.45 -3.06 14.96
N GLU A 354 7.01 -1.94 15.43
CA GLU A 354 6.90 -1.47 16.81
C GLU A 354 5.43 -1.25 17.20
N LYS A 355 4.66 -0.53 16.37
CA LYS A 355 3.22 -0.33 16.61
C LYS A 355 2.41 -1.62 16.57
N MET A 356 2.81 -2.57 15.73
CA MET A 356 2.16 -3.88 15.69
C MET A 356 2.43 -4.66 16.99
N MET A 357 3.67 -4.62 17.49
CA MET A 357 4.03 -5.21 18.79
C MET A 357 3.24 -4.59 19.95
N GLU A 358 3.04 -3.26 19.96
CA GLU A 358 2.21 -2.60 20.97
C GLU A 358 0.77 -3.18 21.00
N ILE A 359 0.18 -3.41 19.82
CA ILE A 359 -1.15 -4.04 19.73
C ILE A 359 -1.12 -5.46 20.29
N TYR A 360 -0.12 -6.26 19.93
CA TYR A 360 -0.03 -7.64 20.36
C TYR A 360 0.20 -7.79 21.88
N GLN A 361 0.93 -6.86 22.49
CA GLN A 361 1.19 -6.84 23.93
C GLN A 361 -0.04 -6.42 24.75
N LEU A 362 -1.00 -5.74 24.13
CA LEU A 362 -2.25 -5.30 24.79
C LEU A 362 -3.36 -6.38 24.75
N MET A 363 -3.13 -7.53 24.11
CA MET A 363 -4.12 -8.60 23.93
C MET A 363 -3.91 -9.74 24.93
#